data_6649a9e5233db852540e99713ce61abb
#
_entry.id   6649a9e5233db852540e99713ce61abb
#
_cell.length_a   1.000
_cell.length_b   1.000
_cell.length_c   1.000
_cell.angle_alpha   90.00
_cell.angle_beta   90.00
_cell.angle_gamma   90.00
#
_symmetry.space_group_name_H-M   'P 1'
#
loop_
_entity.id
_entity.type
_entity.pdbx_description
1 polymer ?
#
loop_
_entity_poly.entity_id
_entity_poly.type
_entity_poly.pdbx_seq_one_letter_code
_entity_poly.pdbx_strand_id
1 'polypeptide(L)'
;MSSRSVRLHRVLRAPPEKVYRAFLEAEALAKWLPPYGFTCTVHHLEAKVGGSFRMSFRNFSTGNGHSFGGEYLELVPHQRIRYTDRFDDPNLPGTLQVSVVLTPVSCGTELAVVQDGIPELIPLEMCYLGWQESLLQLATLVEPDIPG
;
A
#
# COMPACT_ATOMS: atom_id res chain seq x y z
N MET A 1 5.42 19.33 16.77
CA MET A 1 5.71 19.22 15.35
C MET A 1 4.68 18.30 14.70
N SER A 2 3.92 18.82 13.78
CA SER A 2 2.92 18.02 13.12
C SER A 2 3.55 17.30 11.92
N SER A 3 3.25 16.04 11.76
CA SER A 3 3.61 15.32 10.57
C SER A 3 2.41 15.34 9.61
N ARG A 4 2.72 15.34 8.34
CA ARG A 4 1.67 15.23 7.32
C ARG A 4 1.33 13.77 7.16
N SER A 5 0.10 13.40 7.52
CA SER A 5 -0.31 12.01 7.51
C SER A 5 -1.75 11.84 7.07
N VAL A 6 -2.05 10.64 6.58
CA VAL A 6 -3.41 10.24 6.26
C VAL A 6 -3.71 8.92 6.98
N ARG A 7 -4.98 8.72 7.30
CA ARG A 7 -5.45 7.53 8.02
C ARG A 7 -6.69 7.00 7.32
N LEU A 8 -6.71 5.71 7.05
CA LEU A 8 -7.84 5.06 6.42
C LEU A 8 -8.22 3.82 7.19
N HIS A 9 -9.49 3.48 7.13
CA HIS A 9 -10.06 2.34 7.82
C HIS A 9 -11.04 1.66 6.89
N ARG A 10 -10.96 0.34 6.82
CA ARG A 10 -11.88 -0.47 6.00
C ARG A 10 -12.17 -1.77 6.71
N VAL A 11 -13.35 -2.30 6.47
CA VAL A 11 -13.66 -3.67 6.85
C VAL A 11 -13.78 -4.49 5.58
N LEU A 12 -12.99 -5.55 5.48
CA LEU A 12 -12.93 -6.40 4.31
C LEU A 12 -13.50 -7.77 4.64
N ARG A 13 -14.32 -8.31 3.74
CA ARG A 13 -14.89 -9.64 3.91
C ARG A 13 -13.93 -10.70 3.40
N ALA A 14 -12.78 -10.78 4.07
CA ALA A 14 -11.73 -11.73 3.77
C ALA A 14 -10.93 -11.97 5.04
N PRO A 15 -10.39 -13.20 5.23
CA PRO A 15 -9.62 -13.48 6.44
C PRO A 15 -8.30 -12.73 6.47
N PRO A 16 -7.76 -12.44 7.67
CA PRO A 16 -6.53 -11.65 7.78
C PRO A 16 -5.34 -12.23 7.01
N GLU A 17 -5.19 -13.55 6.95
CA GLU A 17 -4.08 -14.15 6.21
C GLU A 17 -4.14 -13.84 4.71
N LYS A 18 -5.33 -13.74 4.15
CA LYS A 18 -5.49 -13.42 2.73
C LYS A 18 -5.18 -11.95 2.47
N VAL A 19 -5.63 -11.07 3.36
CA VAL A 19 -5.34 -9.63 3.26
C VAL A 19 -3.84 -9.39 3.46
N TYR A 20 -3.24 -10.05 4.43
CA TYR A 20 -1.81 -9.93 4.71
C TYR A 20 -0.98 -10.33 3.49
N ARG A 21 -1.31 -11.45 2.86
CA ARG A 21 -0.63 -11.89 1.64
C ARG A 21 -0.72 -10.85 0.53
N ALA A 22 -1.86 -10.22 0.37
CA ALA A 22 -2.06 -9.25 -0.69
C ALA A 22 -1.14 -8.03 -0.57
N PHE A 23 -0.66 -7.73 0.63
CA PHE A 23 0.31 -6.66 0.86
C PHE A 23 1.75 -7.07 0.58
N LEU A 24 2.03 -8.37 0.48
CA LEU A 24 3.42 -8.86 0.44
C LEU A 24 3.77 -9.69 -0.79
N GLU A 25 2.80 -9.96 -1.67
CA GLU A 25 3.06 -10.66 -2.92
C GLU A 25 3.10 -9.66 -4.07
N ALA A 26 4.14 -9.75 -4.89
CA ALA A 26 4.36 -8.79 -5.98
C ALA A 26 3.19 -8.73 -6.96
N GLU A 27 2.66 -9.88 -7.37
CA GLU A 27 1.53 -9.92 -8.30
C GLU A 27 0.29 -9.25 -7.73
N ALA A 28 0.05 -9.47 -6.44
CA ALA A 28 -1.10 -8.86 -5.78
C ALA A 28 -0.93 -7.35 -5.71
N LEU A 29 0.22 -6.88 -5.26
CA LEU A 29 0.51 -5.44 -5.15
C LEU A 29 0.37 -4.75 -6.50
N ALA A 30 0.89 -5.35 -7.56
CA ALA A 30 0.79 -4.77 -8.90
C ALA A 30 -0.66 -4.61 -9.34
N LYS A 31 -1.55 -5.43 -8.82
CA LYS A 31 -2.95 -5.40 -9.19
C LYS A 31 -3.75 -4.37 -8.42
N TRP A 32 -3.52 -4.20 -7.11
CA TRP A 32 -4.40 -3.35 -6.31
C TRP A 32 -3.78 -2.03 -5.85
N LEU A 33 -2.46 -1.96 -5.71
CA LEU A 33 -1.83 -0.80 -5.09
C LEU A 33 -1.89 0.48 -5.94
N PRO A 34 -1.69 0.43 -7.29
CA PRO A 34 -1.75 1.67 -8.06
C PRO A 34 -3.17 2.24 -8.09
N PRO A 35 -3.30 3.57 -7.99
CA PRO A 35 -4.61 4.18 -8.09
C PRO A 35 -5.17 4.04 -9.51
N TYR A 36 -6.44 4.38 -9.67
CA TYR A 36 -7.12 4.24 -10.97
C TYR A 36 -6.35 4.99 -12.06
N GLY A 37 -6.22 4.34 -13.21
CA GLY A 37 -5.55 4.92 -14.36
C GLY A 37 -4.04 4.69 -14.39
N PHE A 38 -3.50 4.01 -13.39
CA PHE A 38 -2.08 3.68 -13.33
C PHE A 38 -1.86 2.18 -13.41
N THR A 39 -0.73 1.80 -13.98
CA THR A 39 -0.23 0.43 -13.92
C THR A 39 0.97 0.40 -12.98
N CYS A 40 1.32 -0.79 -12.54
CA CYS A 40 2.42 -0.97 -11.59
C CYS A 40 3.35 -2.08 -12.05
N THR A 41 4.65 -1.81 -11.97
CA THR A 41 5.69 -2.82 -12.14
C THR A 41 6.44 -2.96 -10.82
N VAL A 42 6.52 -4.17 -10.30
CA VAL A 42 7.30 -4.47 -9.11
C VAL A 42 8.66 -4.95 -9.58
N HIS A 43 9.70 -4.13 -9.38
CA HIS A 43 11.06 -4.46 -9.82
C HIS A 43 11.77 -5.38 -8.86
N HIS A 44 11.45 -5.28 -7.58
CA HIS A 44 12.10 -6.03 -6.52
C HIS A 44 11.19 -6.08 -5.30
N LEU A 45 11.16 -7.20 -4.61
CA LEU A 45 10.40 -7.32 -3.37
C LEU A 45 10.95 -8.47 -2.53
N GLU A 46 11.42 -8.14 -1.34
CA GLU A 46 11.82 -9.12 -0.33
C GLU A 46 10.92 -8.94 0.90
N ALA A 47 9.92 -9.80 1.05
CA ALA A 47 8.93 -9.69 2.11
C ALA A 47 9.45 -10.27 3.42
N LYS A 48 10.44 -9.60 3.99
CA LYS A 48 11.01 -9.93 5.31
C LYS A 48 11.51 -8.67 5.98
N VAL A 49 11.62 -8.68 7.30
CA VAL A 49 12.16 -7.54 8.06
C VAL A 49 13.59 -7.28 7.59
N GLY A 50 13.89 -6.03 7.25
CA GLY A 50 15.16 -5.65 6.64
C GLY A 50 15.21 -5.84 5.13
N GLY A 51 14.23 -6.50 4.54
CA GLY A 51 14.13 -6.62 3.10
C GLY A 51 13.63 -5.33 2.48
N SER A 52 13.85 -5.18 1.17
CA SER A 52 13.51 -3.97 0.45
C SER A 52 12.55 -4.24 -0.70
N PHE A 53 11.94 -3.18 -1.21
CA PHE A 53 11.10 -3.27 -2.39
C PHE A 53 11.36 -2.08 -3.31
N ARG A 54 11.08 -2.27 -4.61
CA ARG A 54 11.15 -1.21 -5.63
C ARG A 54 9.99 -1.38 -6.58
N MET A 55 9.27 -0.30 -6.86
CA MET A 55 8.12 -0.29 -7.75
C MET A 55 8.11 0.96 -8.61
N SER A 56 7.37 0.88 -9.73
CA SER A 56 7.08 2.03 -10.57
C SER A 56 5.59 2.05 -10.87
N PHE A 57 4.99 3.24 -10.76
CA PHE A 57 3.64 3.49 -11.25
C PHE A 57 3.75 4.24 -12.56
N ARG A 58 2.89 3.89 -13.50
CA ARG A 58 2.87 4.54 -14.82
C ARG A 58 1.45 4.98 -15.13
N ASN A 59 1.30 6.28 -15.43
CA ASN A 59 0.03 6.82 -15.89
C ASN A 59 -0.27 6.22 -17.25
N PHE A 60 -1.34 5.45 -17.36
CA PHE A 60 -1.65 4.74 -18.60
C PHE A 60 -1.99 5.69 -19.76
N SER A 61 -2.58 6.83 -19.45
CA SER A 61 -2.98 7.81 -20.49
C SER A 61 -1.81 8.55 -21.08
N THR A 62 -0.86 8.97 -20.24
CA THR A 62 0.27 9.81 -20.69
C THR A 62 1.55 9.03 -20.92
N GLY A 63 1.69 7.87 -20.27
CA GLY A 63 2.93 7.11 -20.27
C GLY A 63 3.95 7.60 -19.24
N ASN A 64 3.66 8.71 -18.56
CA ASN A 64 4.56 9.22 -17.54
C ASN A 64 4.48 8.36 -16.28
N GLY A 65 5.62 8.20 -15.61
CA GLY A 65 5.66 7.36 -14.42
C GLY A 65 6.60 7.90 -13.37
N HIS A 66 6.58 7.26 -12.24
CA HIS A 66 7.50 7.55 -11.15
C HIS A 66 7.82 6.26 -10.43
N SER A 67 9.00 6.23 -9.82
CA SER A 67 9.49 5.06 -9.10
C SER A 67 9.67 5.39 -7.64
N PHE A 68 9.54 4.37 -6.81
CA PHE A 68 9.69 4.51 -5.37
C PHE A 68 10.08 3.17 -4.79
N GLY A 69 10.52 3.20 -3.55
CA GLY A 69 10.87 1.98 -2.83
C GLY A 69 11.12 2.24 -1.38
N GLY A 70 11.35 1.17 -0.63
CA GLY A 70 11.58 1.26 0.80
C GLY A 70 12.02 -0.06 1.40
N GLU A 71 11.90 -0.13 2.73
CA GLU A 71 12.30 -1.31 3.49
C GLU A 71 11.20 -1.72 4.45
N TYR A 72 11.08 -3.01 4.70
CA TYR A 72 10.16 -3.54 5.69
C TYR A 72 10.77 -3.42 7.08
N LEU A 73 10.07 -2.74 7.97
CA LEU A 73 10.50 -2.52 9.35
C LEU A 73 9.92 -3.54 10.31
N GLU A 74 8.69 -3.96 10.06
CA GLU A 74 7.99 -4.89 10.94
C GLU A 74 7.01 -5.72 10.15
N LEU A 75 7.05 -7.03 10.34
CA LEU A 75 6.11 -7.97 9.74
C LEU A 75 5.66 -8.95 10.81
N VAL A 76 4.47 -8.74 11.35
CA VAL A 76 3.84 -9.68 12.28
C VAL A 76 2.75 -10.40 11.49
N PRO A 77 2.93 -11.69 11.19
CA PRO A 77 2.01 -12.40 10.28
C PRO A 77 0.55 -12.22 10.67
N HIS A 78 -0.23 -11.81 9.69
CA HIS A 78 -1.68 -11.61 9.76
C HIS A 78 -2.13 -10.49 10.71
N GLN A 79 -1.20 -9.68 11.25
CA GLN A 79 -1.52 -8.66 12.25
C GLN A 79 -1.00 -7.28 11.90
N ARG A 80 0.25 -7.18 11.44
CA ARG A 80 0.87 -5.87 11.28
C ARG A 80 1.95 -5.86 10.22
N ILE A 81 1.96 -4.76 9.45
CA ILE A 81 3.01 -4.49 8.47
C ILE A 81 3.44 -3.05 8.68
N ARG A 82 4.76 -2.79 8.75
CA ARG A 82 5.30 -1.44 8.73
C ARG A 82 6.45 -1.40 7.74
N TYR A 83 6.45 -0.37 6.92
CA TYR A 83 7.54 -0.18 5.96
C TYR A 83 7.78 1.30 5.71
N THR A 84 8.97 1.61 5.21
CA THR A 84 9.31 2.95 4.73
C THR A 84 9.00 3.04 3.25
N ASP A 85 8.92 4.27 2.75
CA ASP A 85 8.71 4.53 1.34
C ASP A 85 9.41 5.84 0.97
N ARG A 86 10.05 5.86 -0.20
CA ARG A 86 10.77 7.03 -0.70
C ARG A 86 10.52 7.16 -2.18
N PHE A 87 10.18 8.37 -2.61
CA PHE A 87 10.11 8.68 -4.03
C PHE A 87 11.52 8.90 -4.58
N ASP A 88 11.74 8.46 -5.82
CA ASP A 88 13.01 8.76 -6.52
C ASP A 88 13.09 10.22 -6.93
N ASP A 89 11.95 10.90 -7.06
CA ASP A 89 11.87 12.30 -7.44
C ASP A 89 12.50 13.19 -6.35
N PRO A 90 13.57 13.95 -6.66
CA PRO A 90 14.21 14.81 -5.68
C PRO A 90 13.31 15.96 -5.20
N ASN A 91 12.25 16.28 -5.92
CA ASN A 91 11.28 17.28 -5.51
C ASN A 91 10.31 16.75 -4.45
N LEU A 92 10.35 15.45 -4.19
CA LEU A 92 9.53 14.79 -3.16
C LEU A 92 10.47 14.15 -2.13
N PRO A 93 11.20 14.97 -1.36
CA PRO A 93 12.22 14.45 -0.46
C PRO A 93 11.62 13.82 0.79
N GLY A 94 12.48 13.11 1.53
CA GLY A 94 12.12 12.53 2.80
C GLY A 94 11.69 11.08 2.68
N THR A 95 11.39 10.50 3.82
CA THR A 95 10.98 9.11 3.93
C THR A 95 9.60 9.05 4.55
N LEU A 96 8.68 8.41 3.83
CA LEU A 96 7.35 8.13 4.36
C LEU A 96 7.41 6.85 5.18
N GLN A 97 6.45 6.69 6.09
CA GLN A 97 6.31 5.46 6.82
C GLN A 97 4.85 5.03 6.76
N VAL A 98 4.63 3.78 6.40
CA VAL A 98 3.29 3.21 6.32
C VAL A 98 3.14 2.13 7.36
N SER A 99 2.05 2.20 8.11
CA SER A 99 1.67 1.20 9.11
C SER A 99 0.33 0.61 8.73
N VAL A 100 0.26 -0.72 8.72
CA VAL A 100 -0.95 -1.46 8.40
C VAL A 100 -1.26 -2.37 9.58
N VAL A 101 -2.47 -2.27 10.11
CA VAL A 101 -2.91 -3.12 11.22
C VAL A 101 -4.13 -3.92 10.75
N LEU A 102 -4.07 -5.23 10.96
CA LEU A 102 -5.12 -6.17 10.59
C LEU A 102 -5.71 -6.77 11.86
N THR A 103 -7.00 -6.63 12.06
CA THR A 103 -7.69 -7.16 13.23
C THR A 103 -8.83 -8.07 12.76
N PRO A 104 -8.88 -9.33 13.22
CA PRO A 104 -10.00 -10.21 12.86
C PRO A 104 -11.30 -9.65 13.42
N VAL A 105 -12.32 -9.66 12.59
CA VAL A 105 -13.68 -9.30 13.00
C VAL A 105 -14.64 -10.36 12.47
N SER A 106 -15.90 -10.31 12.90
CA SER A 106 -16.85 -11.38 12.62
C SER A 106 -17.05 -11.63 11.12
N CYS A 107 -16.97 -10.60 10.28
CA CYS A 107 -17.17 -10.75 8.84
C CYS A 107 -15.85 -10.81 8.05
N GLY A 108 -14.69 -10.75 8.72
CA GLY A 108 -13.42 -10.81 8.02
C GLY A 108 -12.30 -10.07 8.72
N THR A 109 -11.86 -8.95 8.17
CA THR A 109 -10.70 -8.20 8.67
C THR A 109 -11.01 -6.72 8.75
N GLU A 110 -10.70 -6.13 9.90
CA GLU A 110 -10.65 -4.67 10.03
C GLU A 110 -9.24 -4.22 9.67
N LEU A 111 -9.15 -3.33 8.71
CA LEU A 111 -7.88 -2.83 8.18
C LEU A 111 -7.72 -1.36 8.54
N ALA A 112 -6.60 -1.01 9.15
CA ALA A 112 -6.24 0.37 9.43
C ALA A 112 -4.91 0.68 8.76
N VAL A 113 -4.85 1.74 7.97
CA VAL A 113 -3.64 2.18 7.27
C VAL A 113 -3.31 3.60 7.71
N VAL A 114 -2.07 3.84 8.07
CA VAL A 114 -1.56 5.18 8.39
C VAL A 114 -0.33 5.41 7.53
N GLN A 115 -0.31 6.52 6.80
CA GLN A 115 0.86 6.94 6.04
C GLN A 115 1.33 8.28 6.58
N ASP A 116 2.56 8.30 7.08
CA ASP A 116 3.19 9.48 7.67
C ASP A 116 4.34 10.00 6.81
N GLY A 117 4.71 11.24 7.02
CA GLY A 117 5.87 11.84 6.37
C GLY A 117 5.62 12.26 4.93
N ILE A 118 4.38 12.56 4.58
CA ILE A 118 4.03 12.94 3.22
C ILE A 118 4.69 14.26 2.85
N PRO A 119 5.41 14.32 1.69
CA PRO A 119 6.06 15.55 1.25
C PRO A 119 5.08 16.71 1.09
N GLU A 120 5.56 17.91 1.38
CA GLU A 120 4.75 19.14 1.34
C GLU A 120 4.09 19.39 -0.01
N LEU A 121 4.75 19.00 -1.10
CA LEU A 121 4.23 19.22 -2.44
C LEU A 121 3.00 18.38 -2.77
N ILE A 122 2.75 17.33 -1.99
CA ILE A 122 1.61 16.44 -2.25
C ILE A 122 0.43 16.88 -1.38
N PRO A 123 -0.68 17.30 -1.97
CA PRO A 123 -1.89 17.59 -1.18
C PRO A 123 -2.38 16.35 -0.46
N LEU A 124 -2.77 16.48 0.80
CA LEU A 124 -3.24 15.34 1.59
C LEU A 124 -4.49 14.70 0.99
N GLU A 125 -5.39 15.49 0.42
CA GLU A 125 -6.60 14.94 -0.20
C GLU A 125 -6.26 14.02 -1.38
N MET A 126 -5.16 14.27 -2.10
CA MET A 126 -4.72 13.36 -3.17
C MET A 126 -4.25 12.04 -2.61
N CYS A 127 -3.59 12.05 -1.46
CA CYS A 127 -3.20 10.81 -0.79
C CYS A 127 -4.42 10.03 -0.32
N TYR A 128 -5.41 10.72 0.25
CA TYR A 128 -6.66 10.06 0.66
C TYR A 128 -7.36 9.41 -0.53
N LEU A 129 -7.50 10.17 -1.63
CA LEU A 129 -8.19 9.66 -2.81
C LEU A 129 -7.45 8.48 -3.42
N GLY A 130 -6.12 8.56 -3.51
CA GLY A 130 -5.31 7.46 -4.02
C GLY A 130 -5.45 6.20 -3.17
N TRP A 131 -5.37 6.35 -1.85
CA TRP A 131 -5.54 5.21 -0.96
C TRP A 131 -6.95 4.63 -1.03
N GLN A 132 -7.99 5.47 -1.14
CA GLN A 132 -9.35 4.98 -1.28
C GLN A 132 -9.50 4.11 -2.53
N GLU A 133 -8.95 4.56 -3.65
CA GLU A 133 -9.00 3.80 -4.90
C GLU A 133 -8.24 2.48 -4.78
N SER A 134 -7.04 2.54 -4.20
CA SER A 134 -6.24 1.33 -3.98
C SER A 134 -6.98 0.33 -3.09
N LEU A 135 -7.59 0.79 -2.01
CA LEU A 135 -8.28 -0.10 -1.07
C LEU A 135 -9.56 -0.69 -1.68
N LEU A 136 -10.23 0.03 -2.59
CA LEU A 136 -11.35 -0.55 -3.34
C LEU A 136 -10.87 -1.70 -4.23
N GLN A 137 -9.72 -1.52 -4.88
CA GLN A 137 -9.13 -2.58 -5.70
C GLN A 137 -8.67 -3.76 -4.83
N LEU A 138 -8.13 -3.49 -3.66
CA LEU A 138 -7.78 -4.54 -2.70
C LEU A 138 -9.00 -5.38 -2.36
N ALA A 139 -10.13 -4.73 -2.07
CA ALA A 139 -11.37 -5.43 -1.76
C ALA A 139 -11.80 -6.33 -2.92
N THR A 140 -11.72 -5.86 -4.15
CA THR A 140 -12.10 -6.68 -5.31
C THR A 140 -11.19 -7.89 -5.50
N LEU A 141 -9.98 -7.83 -4.98
CA LEU A 141 -9.03 -8.95 -5.07
C LEU A 141 -9.24 -9.97 -3.96
N VAL A 142 -9.43 -9.50 -2.71
CA VAL A 142 -9.42 -10.40 -1.56
C VAL A 142 -10.80 -10.90 -1.12
N GLU A 143 -11.86 -10.14 -1.40
CA GLU A 143 -13.20 -10.52 -0.97
C GLU A 143 -13.83 -11.68 -1.76
N PRO A 144 -13.65 -11.78 -3.08
CA PRO A 144 -14.21 -12.92 -3.80
C PRO A 144 -13.61 -14.24 -3.32
N ASP A 145 -14.48 -15.22 -3.14
CA ASP A 145 -14.09 -16.58 -2.79
C ASP A 145 -14.35 -17.47 -4.00
N ILE A 146 -13.33 -17.62 -4.83
CA ILE A 146 -13.44 -18.31 -6.10
C ILE A 146 -12.93 -19.73 -5.94
N PRO A 147 -13.77 -20.75 -6.06
CA PRO A 147 -13.34 -22.14 -5.93
C PRO A 147 -12.49 -22.57 -7.15
N GLY A 148 -11.54 -23.40 -6.89
CA GLY A 148 -10.76 -23.97 -7.99
C GLY A 148 -9.28 -23.90 -7.82
#